data_42b9b17a1d875840572c53b900d3c19a
#
_entry.id   42b9b17a1d875840572c53b900d3c19a
#
_cell.length_a   1.000
_cell.length_b   1.000
_cell.length_c   1.000
_cell.angle_alpha   90.00
_cell.angle_beta   90.00
_cell.angle_gamma   90.00
#
_symmetry.space_group_name_H-M   'P 1'
#
loop_
_entity.id
_entity.type
_entity.pdbx_description
1 polymer ?
#
loop_
_entity_poly.entity_id
_entity_poly.type
_entity_poly.pdbx_seq_one_letter_code
_entity_poly.pdbx_strand_id
1 'polypeptide(L)'
;MKLINDDCLKVLPTLADNSVDLILTDPPYGTTQCKWDSIIPFEPMWKELKKVIKDNGCIALFGSEPFSSYLRTSNINWFKYDWYWNKKQGTGFLNSKKYPLKNIETISVFCKKPHKYNPQMRAGKPYTIKKGGGTSIYNKDSKLNIVTQNNGVRYPLTLIEFNRDKNKLH
;
A
#
# COMPACT_ATOMS: atom_id res chain seq x y z
N MET A 1 -21.04 10.80 -8.68
CA MET A 1 -20.09 10.85 -7.54
C MET A 1 -20.83 11.42 -6.34
N LYS A 2 -20.70 10.81 -5.17
CA LYS A 2 -21.27 11.32 -3.90
C LYS A 2 -20.11 11.84 -3.04
N LEU A 3 -20.23 13.09 -2.59
CA LEU A 3 -19.27 13.71 -1.66
C LEU A 3 -19.94 13.85 -0.30
N ILE A 4 -19.23 13.45 0.74
CA ILE A 4 -19.72 13.53 2.12
C ILE A 4 -18.62 14.22 2.93
N ASN A 5 -18.96 15.33 3.58
CA ASN A 5 -18.07 16.05 4.48
C ASN A 5 -18.51 15.83 5.93
N ASP A 6 -17.99 14.79 6.56
CA ASP A 6 -18.24 14.45 7.96
C ASP A 6 -17.13 13.51 8.47
N ASP A 7 -17.15 13.19 9.77
CA ASP A 7 -16.27 12.24 10.40
C ASP A 7 -16.51 10.82 9.81
N CYS A 8 -15.44 10.18 9.37
CA CYS A 8 -15.50 8.85 8.76
C CYS A 8 -16.10 7.79 9.71
N LEU A 9 -15.88 7.88 11.02
CA LEU A 9 -16.47 6.96 12.00
C LEU A 9 -17.99 7.15 12.17
N LYS A 10 -18.55 8.30 11.74
CA LYS A 10 -19.99 8.52 11.66
C LYS A 10 -20.56 8.09 10.31
N VAL A 11 -19.80 8.29 9.25
CA VAL A 11 -20.26 7.99 7.87
C VAL A 11 -20.20 6.51 7.54
N LEU A 12 -19.08 5.84 7.87
CA LEU A 12 -18.89 4.42 7.54
C LEU A 12 -20.04 3.51 8.02
N PRO A 13 -20.57 3.67 9.25
CA PRO A 13 -21.70 2.86 9.72
C PRO A 13 -22.98 3.00 8.88
N THR A 14 -23.12 4.10 8.11
CA THR A 14 -24.28 4.35 7.25
C THR A 14 -24.21 3.65 5.90
N LEU A 15 -23.05 3.13 5.55
CA LEU A 15 -22.84 2.39 4.31
C LEU A 15 -23.31 0.94 4.46
N ALA A 16 -23.80 0.36 3.37
CA ALA A 16 -24.21 -1.03 3.36
C ALA A 16 -23.00 -1.97 3.57
N ASP A 17 -23.21 -3.05 4.28
CA ASP A 17 -22.21 -4.09 4.51
C ASP A 17 -21.75 -4.68 3.16
N ASN A 18 -20.47 -5.00 3.03
CA ASN A 18 -19.89 -5.61 1.84
C ASN A 18 -20.22 -4.87 0.52
N SER A 19 -20.27 -3.54 0.56
CA SER A 19 -20.66 -2.71 -0.59
C SER A 19 -19.48 -2.05 -1.30
N VAL A 20 -18.31 -1.93 -0.65
CA VAL A 20 -17.16 -1.19 -1.13
C VAL A 20 -16.12 -2.13 -1.72
N ASP A 21 -15.66 -1.86 -2.94
CA ASP A 21 -14.61 -2.66 -3.61
C ASP A 21 -13.20 -2.23 -3.21
N LEU A 22 -13.00 -0.93 -3.00
CA LEU A 22 -11.70 -0.34 -2.63
C LEU A 22 -11.90 0.78 -1.62
N ILE A 23 -11.08 0.76 -0.57
CA ILE A 23 -10.85 1.89 0.32
C ILE A 23 -9.43 2.37 0.09
N LEU A 24 -9.27 3.62 -0.36
CA LEU A 24 -7.98 4.27 -0.54
C LEU A 24 -8.02 5.60 0.19
N THR A 25 -7.18 5.76 1.21
CA THR A 25 -7.17 6.99 2.01
C THR A 25 -5.81 7.27 2.63
N ASP A 26 -5.59 8.55 2.88
CA ASP A 26 -4.44 9.11 3.61
C ASP A 26 -4.96 9.57 4.99
N PRO A 27 -4.92 8.71 6.02
CA PRO A 27 -5.42 9.04 7.34
C PRO A 27 -4.44 9.98 8.07
N PRO A 28 -4.87 10.69 9.12
CA PRO A 28 -3.96 11.47 9.95
C PRO A 28 -2.96 10.56 10.70
N TYR A 29 -1.67 10.94 10.70
CA TYR A 29 -0.57 10.14 11.28
C TYR A 29 -0.20 10.54 12.71
N GLY A 30 -0.73 11.69 13.21
CA GLY A 30 -0.34 12.24 14.51
C GLY A 30 1.11 12.74 14.54
N THR A 31 1.63 13.19 13.42
CA THR A 31 3.05 13.62 13.29
C THR A 31 3.22 15.13 13.23
N THR A 32 2.14 15.89 13.16
CA THR A 32 2.14 17.34 13.12
C THR A 32 1.46 17.93 14.34
N GLN A 33 1.64 19.25 14.57
CA GLN A 33 0.95 19.97 15.65
C GLN A 33 -0.47 20.43 15.23
N CYS A 34 -0.93 20.07 14.06
CA CYS A 34 -2.26 20.42 13.59
C CYS A 34 -3.33 19.66 14.38
N LYS A 35 -4.37 20.36 14.84
CA LYS A 35 -5.46 19.74 15.63
C LYS A 35 -6.19 18.61 14.90
N TRP A 36 -6.22 18.66 13.58
CA TRP A 36 -6.85 17.62 12.75
C TRP A 36 -5.97 16.37 12.57
N ASP A 37 -4.65 16.48 12.84
CA ASP A 37 -3.71 15.35 12.69
C ASP A 37 -3.73 14.46 13.95
N SER A 38 -4.92 13.98 14.31
CA SER A 38 -5.13 13.03 15.39
C SER A 38 -5.34 11.64 14.82
N ILE A 39 -4.57 10.66 15.28
CA ILE A 39 -4.70 9.27 14.84
C ILE A 39 -6.12 8.78 15.12
N ILE A 40 -6.79 8.27 14.09
CA ILE A 40 -8.08 7.61 14.24
C ILE A 40 -7.86 6.33 15.05
N PRO A 41 -8.61 6.09 16.14
CA PRO A 41 -8.45 4.87 16.93
C PRO A 41 -8.60 3.62 16.06
N PHE A 42 -7.60 2.74 16.07
CA PHE A 42 -7.52 1.62 15.14
C PHE A 42 -8.68 0.63 15.30
N GLU A 43 -9.09 0.34 16.51
CA GLU A 43 -10.15 -0.65 16.76
C GLU A 43 -11.49 -0.25 16.12
N PRO A 44 -12.08 0.93 16.40
CA PRO A 44 -13.31 1.35 15.74
C PRO A 44 -13.12 1.56 14.23
N MET A 45 -11.96 2.07 13.79
CA MET A 45 -11.65 2.21 12.37
C MET A 45 -11.72 0.85 11.65
N TRP A 46 -11.00 -0.16 12.16
CA TRP A 46 -11.01 -1.49 11.54
C TRP A 46 -12.36 -2.18 11.60
N LYS A 47 -13.11 -1.98 12.67
CA LYS A 47 -14.47 -2.51 12.78
C LYS A 47 -15.33 -2.06 11.60
N GLU A 48 -15.37 -0.75 11.34
CA GLU A 48 -16.20 -0.20 10.28
C GLU A 48 -15.65 -0.49 8.89
N LEU A 49 -14.33 -0.38 8.67
CA LEU A 49 -13.70 -0.71 7.40
C LEU A 49 -13.95 -2.17 7.00
N LYS A 50 -13.83 -3.12 7.94
CA LYS A 50 -14.07 -4.54 7.72
C LYS A 50 -15.54 -4.88 7.44
N LYS A 51 -16.46 -4.08 7.95
CA LYS A 51 -17.89 -4.22 7.73
C LYS A 51 -18.28 -3.83 6.29
N VAL A 52 -17.78 -2.69 5.82
CA VAL A 52 -18.19 -2.13 4.53
C VAL A 52 -17.45 -2.71 3.33
N ILE A 53 -16.21 -3.18 3.52
CA ILE A 53 -15.38 -3.74 2.43
C ILE A 53 -15.89 -5.12 2.01
N LYS A 54 -15.94 -5.38 0.70
CA LYS A 54 -16.24 -6.72 0.16
C LYS A 54 -15.16 -7.74 0.53
N ASP A 55 -15.51 -9.01 0.58
CA ASP A 55 -14.57 -10.11 0.89
C ASP A 55 -13.32 -10.14 -0.01
N ASN A 56 -13.48 -9.79 -1.28
CA ASN A 56 -12.41 -9.66 -2.27
C ASN A 56 -12.00 -8.20 -2.53
N GLY A 57 -12.45 -7.28 -1.68
CA GLY A 57 -12.08 -5.88 -1.71
C GLY A 57 -10.68 -5.62 -1.15
N CYS A 58 -10.21 -4.42 -1.35
CA CYS A 58 -8.88 -3.98 -0.95
C CYS A 58 -8.96 -2.71 -0.10
N ILE A 59 -8.20 -2.67 0.99
CA ILE A 59 -7.99 -1.47 1.80
C ILE A 59 -6.53 -1.04 1.65
N ALA A 60 -6.29 0.14 1.12
CA ALA A 60 -4.97 0.72 0.90
C ALA A 60 -4.86 2.03 1.69
N LEU A 61 -3.98 2.06 2.68
CA LEU A 61 -3.82 3.18 3.60
C LEU A 61 -2.41 3.75 3.49
N PHE A 62 -2.33 5.05 3.24
CA PHE A 62 -1.07 5.77 3.28
C PHE A 62 -0.54 5.84 4.71
N GLY A 63 0.78 5.96 4.83
CA GLY A 63 1.43 6.06 6.12
C GLY A 63 2.90 6.45 6.03
N SER A 64 3.41 6.93 7.15
CA SER A 64 4.82 7.19 7.38
C SER A 64 5.21 6.66 8.75
N GLU A 65 6.45 6.24 8.93
CA GLU A 65 6.89 5.75 10.24
C GLU A 65 6.89 6.86 11.31
N PRO A 66 6.51 6.56 12.57
CA PRO A 66 6.21 5.24 13.14
C PRO A 66 4.74 4.78 12.95
N PHE A 67 3.85 5.64 12.47
CA PHE A 67 2.42 5.34 12.27
C PHE A 67 2.22 4.07 11.43
N SER A 68 2.98 3.89 10.32
CA SER A 68 2.85 2.73 9.45
C SER A 68 3.11 1.40 10.18
N SER A 69 4.03 1.37 11.13
CA SER A 69 4.29 0.18 11.96
C SER A 69 3.11 -0.14 12.86
N TYR A 70 2.53 0.85 13.54
CA TYR A 70 1.32 0.66 14.35
C TYR A 70 0.13 0.23 13.52
N LEU A 71 -0.06 0.84 12.36
CA LEU A 71 -1.13 0.51 11.43
C LEU A 71 -1.05 -0.96 10.98
N ARG A 72 0.12 -1.43 10.57
CA ARG A 72 0.31 -2.83 10.15
C ARG A 72 0.07 -3.82 11.28
N THR A 73 0.62 -3.57 12.46
CA THR A 73 0.44 -4.45 13.61
C THR A 73 -0.98 -4.47 14.12
N SER A 74 -1.73 -3.37 14.01
CA SER A 74 -3.14 -3.31 14.44
C SER A 74 -4.07 -4.23 13.64
N ASN A 75 -3.64 -4.69 12.45
CA ASN A 75 -4.41 -5.64 11.63
C ASN A 75 -3.50 -6.57 10.81
N ILE A 76 -2.50 -7.16 11.45
CA ILE A 76 -1.48 -7.99 10.81
C ILE A 76 -2.07 -9.16 10.00
N ASN A 77 -3.20 -9.72 10.44
CA ASN A 77 -3.86 -10.84 9.76
C ASN A 77 -4.37 -10.48 8.35
N TRP A 78 -4.74 -9.22 8.11
CA TRP A 78 -5.19 -8.75 6.81
C TRP A 78 -4.08 -8.08 6.02
N PHE A 79 -2.99 -7.67 6.64
CA PHE A 79 -1.84 -7.06 5.96
C PHE A 79 -1.27 -8.02 4.92
N LYS A 80 -0.97 -7.51 3.71
CA LYS A 80 -0.41 -8.30 2.60
C LYS A 80 0.95 -7.81 2.15
N TYR A 81 1.05 -6.53 1.82
CA TYR A 81 2.29 -5.90 1.36
C TYR A 81 2.17 -4.38 1.43
N ASP A 82 3.32 -3.72 1.28
CA ASP A 82 3.39 -2.27 1.10
C ASP A 82 3.78 -1.91 -0.34
N TRP A 83 3.22 -0.82 -0.83
CA TRP A 83 3.84 -0.02 -1.86
C TRP A 83 4.66 1.07 -1.20
N TYR A 84 5.84 1.39 -1.77
CA TYR A 84 6.74 2.45 -1.32
C TYR A 84 6.71 3.55 -2.34
N TRP A 85 6.10 4.67 -1.99
CA TRP A 85 6.05 5.83 -2.87
C TRP A 85 7.27 6.72 -2.64
N ASN A 86 8.18 6.75 -3.63
CA ASN A 86 9.30 7.68 -3.66
C ASN A 86 8.83 9.03 -4.25
N LYS A 87 8.75 10.03 -3.39
CA LYS A 87 8.34 11.41 -3.75
C LYS A 87 9.44 12.20 -4.46
N LYS A 88 10.64 11.64 -4.59
CA LYS A 88 11.86 12.24 -5.15
C LYS A 88 12.39 13.48 -4.39
N GLN A 89 11.58 14.12 -3.60
CA GLN A 89 11.96 15.24 -2.73
C GLN A 89 11.94 14.83 -1.28
N GLY A 90 13.03 15.11 -0.57
CA GLY A 90 13.13 14.90 0.87
C GLY A 90 12.35 15.95 1.65
N THR A 91 11.79 15.55 2.79
CA THR A 91 11.16 16.43 3.78
C THR A 91 11.84 16.29 5.13
N GLY A 92 11.63 17.26 6.04
CA GLY A 92 12.23 17.21 7.38
C GLY A 92 13.57 17.94 7.48
N PHE A 93 13.80 19.00 6.70
CA PHE A 93 15.07 19.77 6.65
C PHE A 93 15.54 20.27 8.01
N LEU A 94 14.64 20.62 8.93
CA LEU A 94 15.00 21.08 10.27
C LEU A 94 15.85 20.06 11.05
N ASN A 95 15.73 18.79 10.70
CA ASN A 95 16.44 17.69 11.34
C ASN A 95 17.50 17.04 10.44
N SER A 96 17.85 17.64 9.32
CA SER A 96 18.77 17.07 8.33
C SER A 96 20.19 16.76 8.85
N LYS A 97 20.60 17.42 9.94
CA LYS A 97 21.87 17.13 10.64
C LYS A 97 21.80 15.95 11.61
N LYS A 98 20.58 15.43 11.90
CA LYS A 98 20.37 14.36 12.89
C LYS A 98 20.00 13.04 12.24
N TYR A 99 19.25 13.06 11.13
CA TYR A 99 18.82 11.89 10.38
C TYR A 99 18.50 12.22 8.92
N PRO A 100 18.42 11.21 8.05
CA PRO A 100 18.14 11.40 6.64
C PRO A 100 16.80 12.08 6.39
N LEU A 101 16.70 12.84 5.30
CA LEU A 101 15.44 13.40 4.84
C LEU A 101 14.48 12.30 4.41
N LYS A 102 13.21 12.41 4.78
CA LYS A 102 12.17 11.46 4.37
C LYS A 102 11.71 11.76 2.94
N ASN A 103 11.87 10.79 2.05
CA ASN A 103 11.37 10.88 0.67
C ASN A 103 10.44 9.73 0.30
N ILE A 104 10.19 8.80 1.21
CA ILE A 104 9.33 7.63 1.01
C ILE A 104 8.12 7.72 1.94
N GLU A 105 6.95 7.41 1.39
CA GLU A 105 5.73 7.07 2.11
C GLU A 105 5.32 5.64 1.76
N THR A 106 4.68 4.97 2.69
CA THR A 106 4.16 3.63 2.49
C THR A 106 2.68 3.69 2.15
N ILE A 107 2.21 2.73 1.34
CA ILE A 107 0.79 2.46 1.16
C ILE A 107 0.59 1.01 1.54
N SER A 108 0.09 0.80 2.75
CA SER A 108 -0.12 -0.54 3.31
C SER A 108 -1.42 -1.14 2.79
N VAL A 109 -1.32 -2.34 2.23
CA VAL A 109 -2.44 -3.05 1.59
C VAL A 109 -2.94 -4.16 2.50
N PHE A 110 -4.25 -4.12 2.76
CA PHE A 110 -4.96 -5.09 3.59
C PHE A 110 -6.12 -5.70 2.82
N CYS A 111 -6.31 -7.01 2.92
CA CYS A 111 -7.48 -7.70 2.40
C CYS A 111 -7.76 -9.00 3.17
N LYS A 112 -9.03 -9.36 3.27
CA LYS A 112 -9.50 -10.59 3.90
C LYS A 112 -9.14 -11.82 3.07
N LYS A 113 -9.48 -11.76 1.77
CA LYS A 113 -9.20 -12.78 0.75
C LYS A 113 -8.32 -12.19 -0.34
N PRO A 114 -7.75 -12.96 -1.27
CA PRO A 114 -7.08 -12.42 -2.42
C PRO A 114 -7.96 -11.42 -3.16
N HIS A 115 -7.48 -10.18 -3.26
CA HIS A 115 -8.19 -9.09 -3.93
C HIS A 115 -7.95 -9.12 -5.44
N LYS A 116 -8.81 -8.44 -6.19
CA LYS A 116 -8.61 -8.25 -7.63
C LYS A 116 -7.36 -7.39 -7.84
N TYR A 117 -6.33 -7.97 -8.47
CA TYR A 117 -5.08 -7.29 -8.78
C TYR A 117 -4.90 -7.17 -10.30
N ASN A 118 -4.73 -5.94 -10.78
CA ASN A 118 -4.49 -5.63 -12.19
C ASN A 118 -3.08 -5.04 -12.33
N PRO A 119 -2.04 -5.86 -12.54
CA PRO A 119 -0.67 -5.38 -12.61
C PRO A 119 -0.47 -4.45 -13.80
N GLN A 120 0.03 -3.24 -13.54
CA GLN A 120 0.44 -2.31 -14.58
C GLN A 120 1.84 -2.71 -15.05
N MET A 121 1.90 -3.45 -16.16
CA MET A 121 3.14 -4.02 -16.68
C MET A 121 4.08 -2.91 -17.15
N ARG A 122 5.39 -3.13 -16.98
CA ARG A 122 6.45 -2.20 -17.36
C ARG A 122 7.23 -2.74 -18.55
N ALA A 123 7.69 -1.85 -19.43
CA ALA A 123 8.62 -2.20 -20.49
C ALA A 123 10.01 -2.56 -19.92
N GLY A 124 10.67 -3.53 -20.53
CA GLY A 124 12.03 -3.96 -20.21
C GLY A 124 12.66 -4.66 -21.42
N LYS A 125 13.95 -4.99 -21.32
CA LYS A 125 14.63 -5.74 -22.40
C LYS A 125 14.14 -7.18 -22.43
N PRO A 126 13.86 -7.78 -23.62
CA PRO A 126 13.61 -9.22 -23.74
C PRO A 126 14.78 -10.05 -23.21
N TYR A 127 14.50 -11.22 -22.67
CA TYR A 127 15.53 -12.16 -22.24
C TYR A 127 15.06 -13.61 -22.33
N THR A 128 16.04 -14.50 -22.43
CA THR A 128 15.83 -15.95 -22.29
C THR A 128 16.75 -16.44 -21.17
N ILE A 129 16.17 -17.11 -20.16
CA ILE A 129 16.89 -17.75 -19.08
C ILE A 129 16.65 -19.24 -19.17
N LYS A 130 17.74 -20.01 -19.23
CA LYS A 130 17.71 -21.46 -19.06
C LYS A 130 18.10 -21.76 -17.61
N LYS A 131 17.17 -22.22 -16.81
CA LYS A 131 17.47 -22.73 -15.45
C LYS A 131 17.74 -24.22 -15.55
N GLY A 132 19.00 -24.64 -15.30
CA GLY A 132 19.35 -26.03 -15.10
C GLY A 132 18.70 -26.60 -13.84
N GLY A 133 18.42 -27.89 -13.84
CA GLY A 133 17.88 -28.60 -12.67
C GLY A 133 18.83 -28.50 -11.48
N GLY A 134 18.45 -27.74 -10.49
CA GLY A 134 19.09 -27.65 -9.17
C GLY A 134 18.01 -27.68 -8.10
N THR A 135 18.34 -28.17 -6.91
CA THR A 135 17.48 -28.13 -5.74
C THR A 135 17.12 -26.68 -5.42
N SER A 136 15.90 -26.26 -5.76
CA SER A 136 15.36 -24.99 -5.32
C SER A 136 14.89 -25.13 -3.87
N ILE A 137 15.22 -24.15 -3.02
CA ILE A 137 14.71 -24.06 -1.65
C ILE A 137 13.17 -24.03 -1.62
N TYR A 138 12.56 -23.62 -2.73
CA TYR A 138 11.10 -23.44 -2.87
C TYR A 138 10.39 -24.59 -3.60
N ASN A 139 11.14 -25.50 -4.26
CA ASN A 139 10.54 -26.61 -5.02
C ASN A 139 11.47 -27.81 -4.99
N LYS A 140 11.15 -28.82 -4.20
CA LYS A 140 11.93 -30.06 -4.05
C LYS A 140 11.97 -30.93 -5.31
N ASP A 141 11.08 -30.71 -6.29
CA ASP A 141 10.89 -31.57 -7.46
C ASP A 141 11.37 -30.96 -8.80
N SER A 142 12.13 -29.85 -8.80
CA SER A 142 12.55 -29.19 -10.03
C SER A 142 13.75 -29.84 -10.71
N LYS A 143 13.57 -31.05 -11.22
CA LYS A 143 14.52 -31.71 -12.17
C LYS A 143 14.36 -31.20 -13.62
N LEU A 144 13.51 -30.21 -13.87
CA LEU A 144 13.18 -29.74 -15.22
C LEU A 144 14.10 -28.58 -15.64
N ASN A 145 14.73 -28.73 -16.81
CA ASN A 145 15.37 -27.61 -17.52
C ASN A 145 14.28 -26.63 -17.98
N ILE A 146 13.97 -25.64 -17.16
CA ILE A 146 12.95 -24.63 -17.47
C ILE A 146 13.60 -23.51 -18.30
N VAL A 147 13.13 -23.37 -19.54
CA VAL A 147 13.47 -22.23 -20.38
C VAL A 147 12.38 -21.17 -20.20
N THR A 148 12.74 -20.05 -19.61
CA THR A 148 11.84 -18.90 -19.50
C THR A 148 12.20 -17.88 -20.58
N GLN A 149 11.27 -17.65 -21.50
CA GLN A 149 11.36 -16.57 -22.48
C GLN A 149 10.50 -15.40 -22.02
N ASN A 150 11.06 -14.21 -22.03
CA ASN A 150 10.34 -13.00 -21.73
C ASN A 150 10.51 -11.99 -22.87
N ASN A 151 9.43 -11.53 -23.42
CA ASN A 151 9.36 -10.62 -24.57
C ASN A 151 9.50 -9.14 -24.21
N GLY A 152 10.05 -8.82 -23.05
CA GLY A 152 10.28 -7.44 -22.61
C GLY A 152 9.18 -6.85 -21.74
N VAL A 153 8.32 -7.67 -21.19
CA VAL A 153 7.27 -7.22 -20.24
C VAL A 153 7.64 -7.63 -18.82
N ARG A 154 7.52 -6.72 -17.86
CA ARG A 154 7.85 -6.91 -16.45
C ARG A 154 6.67 -6.59 -15.54
N TYR A 155 6.49 -7.39 -14.52
CA TYR A 155 5.58 -7.05 -13.42
C TYR A 155 6.04 -5.78 -12.70
N PRO A 156 5.10 -5.02 -12.11
CA PRO A 156 5.46 -3.85 -11.30
C PRO A 156 6.29 -4.25 -10.08
N LEU A 157 7.10 -3.34 -9.60
CA LEU A 157 7.83 -3.46 -8.32
C LEU A 157 7.07 -2.70 -7.25
N THR A 158 7.32 -3.03 -5.99
CA THR A 158 6.72 -2.35 -4.83
C THR A 158 7.15 -0.89 -4.70
N LEU A 159 8.28 -0.50 -5.29
CA LEU A 159 8.73 0.89 -5.34
C LEU A 159 8.06 1.59 -6.53
N ILE A 160 7.29 2.64 -6.24
CA ILE A 160 6.65 3.51 -7.22
C ILE A 160 7.22 4.92 -7.14
N GLU A 161 7.36 5.58 -8.28
CA GLU A 161 7.93 6.92 -8.37
C GLU A 161 6.96 7.86 -9.07
N PHE A 162 6.45 8.81 -8.30
CA PHE A 162 5.65 9.93 -8.82
C PHE A 162 6.16 11.23 -8.22
N ASN A 163 6.24 12.25 -9.04
CA ASN A 163 6.52 13.60 -8.54
C ASN A 163 5.33 14.09 -7.70
N ARG A 164 5.62 14.87 -6.68
CA ARG A 164 4.57 15.63 -5.99
C ARG A 164 3.93 16.61 -6.99
N ASP A 165 2.63 16.74 -6.91
CA ASP A 165 1.95 17.78 -7.66
C ASP A 165 2.49 19.16 -7.21
N LYS A 166 2.84 20.00 -8.19
CA LYS A 166 3.32 21.36 -7.93
C LYS A 166 2.17 22.35 -7.73
N ASN A 167 0.95 21.95 -8.08
CA ASN A 167 -0.23 22.76 -7.87
C ASN A 167 -0.63 22.65 -6.40
N LYS A 168 -0.29 23.67 -5.63
CA LYS A 168 -0.71 23.85 -4.25
C LYS A 168 -2.22 24.07 -4.20
N LEU A 169 -3.00 22.99 -4.15
CA LEU A 169 -4.35 23.00 -3.64
C LEU A 169 -4.27 22.64 -2.15
N HIS A 170 -3.90 23.63 -1.34
CA HIS A 170 -4.03 23.59 0.11
C HIS A 170 -4.60 24.94 0.54
#